data_ea7c7717b3f0aa0a99eed788bcbdacd6
#
_entry.id   ea7c7717b3f0aa0a99eed788bcbdacd6
#
_cell.length_a   1.000
_cell.length_b   1.000
_cell.length_c   1.000
_cell.angle_alpha   90.00
_cell.angle_beta   90.00
_cell.angle_gamma   90.00
#
_symmetry.space_group_name_H-M   'P 1'
#
loop_
_entity.id
_entity.type
_entity.pdbx_description
1 polymer ?
#
loop_
_entity_poly.entity_id
_entity_poly.type
_entity_poly.pdbx_seq_one_letter_code
_entity_poly.pdbx_strand_id
1 'polypeptide(L)'
;MKAAVWHGVKDVRVEDVELKPMKSNEVVVRVAYAGICGSDLHEYLEGPVFIPVDKQDELTGGQAPLTMGHEFSGVIDKVGADVTNFKVGDHVSINPTVTKGNWADDVDVYDGYS
;
A
#
# COMPACT_ATOMS: atom_id res chain seq x y z
N MET A 1 7.68 10.43 7.66
CA MET A 1 7.09 10.98 6.42
C MET A 1 5.63 11.34 6.66
N LYS A 2 5.11 12.27 5.89
CA LYS A 2 3.69 12.62 5.94
C LYS A 2 2.85 11.59 5.20
N ALA A 3 1.72 11.19 5.82
CA ALA A 3 0.79 10.24 5.22
C ALA A 3 -0.65 10.61 5.56
N ALA A 4 -1.57 10.27 4.67
CA ALA A 4 -3.00 10.35 4.93
C ALA A 4 -3.44 9.04 5.60
N VAL A 5 -3.85 9.14 6.86
CA VAL A 5 -4.17 7.97 7.70
C VAL A 5 -5.67 7.92 7.97
N TRP A 6 -6.29 6.80 7.60
CA TRP A 6 -7.70 6.54 7.86
C TRP A 6 -7.89 6.03 9.30
N HIS A 7 -8.70 6.74 10.06
CA HIS A 7 -9.06 6.38 11.44
C HIS A 7 -10.50 5.89 11.56
N GLY A 8 -11.35 6.23 10.62
CA GLY A 8 -12.75 5.89 10.61
C GLY A 8 -13.51 6.62 9.52
N VAL A 9 -14.82 6.49 9.51
CA VAL A 9 -15.70 7.16 8.54
C VAL A 9 -15.51 8.67 8.65
N LYS A 10 -15.24 9.32 7.52
CA LYS A 10 -14.99 10.76 7.41
C LYS A 10 -13.86 11.28 8.32
N ASP A 11 -12.93 10.41 8.66
CA ASP A 11 -11.82 10.73 9.54
C ASP A 11 -10.49 10.26 8.94
N VAL A 12 -9.97 11.06 8.03
CA VAL A 12 -8.64 10.89 7.44
C VAL A 12 -7.78 12.05 7.91
N ARG A 13 -6.63 11.73 8.50
CA ARG A 13 -5.71 12.72 9.08
C ARG A 13 -4.35 12.66 8.40
N VAL A 14 -3.75 13.83 8.20
CA VAL A 14 -2.34 13.91 7.77
C VAL A 14 -1.46 13.79 9.01
N GLU A 15 -0.69 12.72 9.07
CA GLU A 15 0.16 12.42 10.22
C GLU A 15 1.59 12.09 9.77
N ASP A 16 2.54 12.24 10.69
CA ASP A 16 3.87 11.70 10.51
C ASP A 16 3.85 10.20 10.83
N VAL A 17 4.28 9.39 9.89
CA VAL A 17 4.39 7.94 10.07
C VAL A 17 5.82 7.50 9.80
N GLU A 18 6.25 6.43 10.47
CA GLU A 18 7.53 5.79 10.22
C GLU A 18 7.38 4.65 9.24
N LEU A 19 8.34 4.55 8.30
CA LEU A 19 8.45 3.37 7.44
C LEU A 19 8.92 2.18 8.28
N LYS A 20 8.31 1.03 8.04
CA LYS A 20 8.82 -0.23 8.58
C LYS A 20 10.22 -0.51 8.00
N PRO A 21 11.08 -1.23 8.74
CA PRO A 21 12.37 -1.65 8.18
C PRO A 21 12.19 -2.41 6.87
N MET A 22 12.99 -2.04 5.86
CA MET A 22 12.93 -2.67 4.54
C MET A 22 13.48 -4.10 4.61
N LYS A 23 12.70 -5.05 4.08
CA LYS A 23 13.15 -6.44 3.93
C LYS A 23 14.06 -6.58 2.71
N SER A 24 14.79 -7.70 2.61
CA SER A 24 15.74 -7.95 1.54
C SER A 24 15.10 -8.01 0.14
N ASN A 25 13.82 -8.35 0.06
CA ASN A 25 13.06 -8.46 -1.19
C ASN A 25 12.17 -7.23 -1.47
N GLU A 26 12.33 -6.17 -0.71
CA GLU A 26 11.52 -4.96 -0.82
C GLU A 26 12.30 -3.80 -1.43
N VAL A 27 11.56 -2.80 -1.89
CA VAL A 27 12.11 -1.52 -2.34
C VAL A 27 11.42 -0.38 -1.60
N VAL A 28 12.11 0.74 -1.48
CA VAL A 28 11.51 2.00 -1.02
C VAL A 28 11.34 2.91 -2.23
N VAL A 29 10.12 3.38 -2.42
CA VAL A 29 9.77 4.29 -3.52
C VAL A 29 9.55 5.68 -2.95
N ARG A 30 10.25 6.68 -3.51
CA ARG A 30 9.97 8.09 -3.26
C ARG A 30 8.82 8.49 -4.18
N VAL A 31 7.65 8.71 -3.60
CA VAL A 31 6.42 9.03 -4.35
C VAL A 31 6.57 10.37 -5.06
N ALA A 32 6.30 10.38 -6.35
CA ALA A 32 6.27 11.60 -7.17
C ALA A 32 4.83 12.10 -7.36
N TYR A 33 3.92 11.20 -7.68
CA TYR A 33 2.50 11.50 -7.92
C TYR A 33 1.62 10.45 -7.27
N ALA A 34 0.53 10.88 -6.67
CA ALA A 34 -0.49 10.00 -6.12
C ALA A 34 -1.87 10.44 -6.60
N GLY A 35 -2.72 9.49 -6.94
CA GLY A 35 -4.11 9.71 -7.30
C GLY A 35 -5.05 9.31 -6.16
N ILE A 36 -6.29 9.73 -6.28
CA ILE A 36 -7.38 9.30 -5.40
C ILE A 36 -8.26 8.35 -6.19
N CYS A 37 -8.34 7.11 -5.76
CA CYS A 37 -9.23 6.10 -6.34
C CYS A 37 -10.63 6.24 -5.76
N GLY A 38 -11.64 5.79 -6.51
CA GLY A 38 -13.02 5.73 -6.00
C GLY A 38 -13.17 4.88 -4.75
N SER A 39 -12.33 3.86 -4.57
CA SER A 39 -12.31 3.05 -3.35
C SER A 39 -11.85 3.82 -2.11
N ASP A 40 -10.93 4.78 -2.27
CA ASP A 40 -10.51 5.66 -1.17
C ASP A 40 -11.67 6.54 -0.72
N LEU A 41 -12.42 7.08 -1.68
CA LEU A 41 -13.60 7.88 -1.38
C LEU A 41 -14.69 7.06 -0.68
N HIS A 42 -14.90 5.82 -1.12
CA HIS A 42 -15.86 4.89 -0.51
C HIS A 42 -15.49 4.58 0.95
N GLU A 43 -14.23 4.29 1.22
CA GLU A 43 -13.74 4.10 2.61
C GLU A 43 -13.99 5.34 3.46
N TYR A 44 -13.73 6.51 2.91
CA TYR A 44 -13.92 7.78 3.62
C TYR A 44 -15.38 8.03 3.98
N LEU A 45 -16.29 7.82 3.04
CA LEU A 45 -17.71 8.15 3.21
C LEU A 45 -18.49 7.08 3.96
N GLU A 46 -18.19 5.81 3.74
CA GLU A 46 -19.02 4.68 4.16
C GLU A 46 -18.23 3.53 4.80
N GLY A 47 -16.93 3.67 4.96
CA GLY A 47 -16.08 2.59 5.49
C GLY A 47 -16.43 2.14 6.91
N PRO A 48 -15.83 1.04 7.37
CA PRO A 48 -14.82 0.27 6.64
C PRO A 48 -15.43 -0.62 5.54
N VAL A 49 -14.83 -0.61 4.36
CA VAL A 49 -15.18 -1.51 3.25
C VAL A 49 -14.07 -2.54 3.06
N PHE A 50 -12.83 -2.08 2.80
CA PHE A 50 -11.66 -2.92 2.61
C PHE A 50 -10.69 -2.87 3.78
N ILE A 51 -10.67 -1.77 4.54
CA ILE A 51 -9.72 -1.59 5.65
C ILE A 51 -10.10 -2.51 6.81
N PRO A 52 -9.22 -3.41 7.24
CA PRO A 52 -9.48 -4.27 8.39
C PRO A 52 -9.45 -3.44 9.68
N VAL A 53 -10.50 -3.56 10.48
CA VAL A 53 -10.66 -2.82 11.73
C VAL A 53 -10.51 -3.73 12.94
N ASP A 54 -11.20 -4.89 12.91
CA ASP A 54 -11.28 -5.78 14.07
C ASP A 54 -10.07 -6.71 14.22
N LYS A 55 -9.40 -7.03 13.10
CA LYS A 55 -8.22 -7.90 13.09
C LYS A 55 -7.27 -7.49 11.97
N GLN A 56 -6.01 -7.92 12.06
CA GLN A 56 -5.03 -7.69 11.02
C GLN A 56 -5.36 -8.50 9.76
N ASP A 57 -5.05 -7.91 8.61
CA ASP A 57 -5.06 -8.63 7.34
C ASP A 57 -4.01 -9.75 7.35
N GLU A 58 -4.40 -10.94 6.91
CA GLU A 58 -3.54 -12.13 6.98
C GLU A 58 -2.30 -12.04 6.10
N LEU A 59 -2.39 -11.35 4.96
CA LEU A 59 -1.26 -11.22 4.02
C LEU A 59 -0.37 -10.02 4.33
N THR A 60 -0.97 -8.88 4.60
CA THR A 60 -0.24 -7.61 4.72
C THR A 60 0.05 -7.22 6.16
N GLY A 61 -0.71 -7.75 7.11
CA GLY A 61 -0.68 -7.33 8.51
C GLY A 61 -1.33 -5.96 8.73
N GLY A 62 -1.97 -5.39 7.71
CA GLY A 62 -2.63 -4.10 7.81
C GLY A 62 -3.83 -4.13 8.74
N GLN A 63 -4.02 -3.03 9.47
CA GLN A 63 -5.17 -2.81 10.35
C GLN A 63 -5.32 -1.32 10.60
N ALA A 64 -6.54 -0.85 10.78
CA ALA A 64 -6.79 0.55 11.12
C ALA A 64 -6.16 0.93 12.49
N PRO A 65 -5.64 2.15 12.65
CA PRO A 65 -5.54 3.20 11.63
C PRO A 65 -4.51 2.84 10.54
N LEU A 66 -4.83 3.15 9.28
CA LEU A 66 -4.07 2.69 8.13
C LEU A 66 -3.76 3.83 7.18
N THR A 67 -2.53 3.88 6.68
CA THR A 67 -2.15 4.80 5.60
C THR A 67 -2.91 4.46 4.32
N MET A 68 -3.61 5.44 3.78
CA MET A 68 -4.35 5.30 2.54
C MET A 68 -3.49 5.59 1.32
N GLY A 69 -4.00 5.19 0.17
CA GLY A 69 -3.42 5.45 -1.14
C GLY A 69 -2.81 4.19 -1.73
N HIS A 70 -3.28 3.84 -2.92
CA HIS A 70 -2.79 2.67 -3.65
C HIS A 70 -2.62 2.97 -5.14
N GLU A 71 -2.70 4.23 -5.53
CA GLU A 71 -2.63 4.69 -6.91
C GLU A 71 -1.54 5.75 -7.02
N PHE A 72 -0.30 5.31 -7.20
CA PHE A 72 0.83 6.22 -7.22
C PHE A 72 1.98 5.74 -8.09
N SER A 73 2.86 6.68 -8.40
CA SER A 73 4.11 6.44 -9.11
C SER A 73 5.25 7.18 -8.41
N GLY A 74 6.46 6.77 -8.68
CA GLY A 74 7.62 7.39 -8.07
C GLY A 74 8.93 6.88 -8.61
N VAL A 75 9.97 7.16 -7.86
CA VAL A 75 11.35 6.79 -8.18
C VAL A 75 11.88 5.88 -7.07
N ILE A 76 12.51 4.78 -7.45
CA ILE A 76 13.13 3.87 -6.48
C ILE A 76 14.24 4.59 -5.74
N ASP A 77 14.13 4.64 -4.42
CA ASP A 77 15.08 5.29 -3.51
C ASP A 77 16.02 4.30 -2.87
N LYS A 78 15.54 3.10 -2.54
CA LYS A 78 16.34 2.02 -1.96
C LYS A 78 15.85 0.67 -2.47
N VAL A 79 16.78 -0.28 -2.57
CA VAL A 79 16.49 -1.67 -2.94
C VAL A 79 17.04 -2.62 -1.90
N GLY A 80 16.29 -3.67 -1.60
CA GLY A 80 16.75 -4.76 -0.74
C GLY A 80 17.84 -5.59 -1.41
N ALA A 81 18.63 -6.31 -0.62
CA ALA A 81 19.78 -7.08 -1.11
C ALA A 81 19.40 -8.16 -2.14
N ASP A 82 18.19 -8.70 -2.07
CA ASP A 82 17.70 -9.74 -2.97
C ASP A 82 16.96 -9.21 -4.20
N VAL A 83 16.82 -7.89 -4.33
CA VAL A 83 16.17 -7.27 -5.48
C VAL A 83 17.15 -7.18 -6.64
N THR A 84 16.82 -7.84 -7.76
CA THR A 84 17.70 -7.93 -8.93
C THR A 84 17.14 -7.25 -10.19
N ASN A 85 15.82 -7.03 -10.23
CA ASN A 85 15.11 -6.51 -11.41
C ASN A 85 14.86 -4.99 -11.36
N PHE A 86 15.20 -4.34 -10.27
CA PHE A 86 15.09 -2.89 -10.10
C PHE A 86 16.35 -2.31 -9.51
N LYS A 87 16.58 -1.03 -9.77
CA LYS A 87 17.71 -0.27 -9.22
C LYS A 87 17.26 1.11 -8.76
N VAL A 88 18.04 1.70 -7.88
CA VAL A 88 17.85 3.09 -7.43
C VAL A 88 17.83 4.03 -8.65
N GLY A 89 16.85 4.91 -8.70
CA GLY A 89 16.64 5.85 -9.79
C GLY A 89 15.63 5.38 -10.84
N ASP A 90 15.20 4.12 -10.83
CA ASP A 90 14.17 3.65 -11.76
C ASP A 90 12.82 4.32 -11.48
N HIS A 91 12.15 4.72 -12.56
CA HIS A 91 10.78 5.25 -12.48
C HIS A 91 9.80 4.09 -12.52
N VAL A 92 8.88 4.07 -11.57
CA VAL A 92 7.94 2.96 -11.40
C VAL A 92 6.52 3.46 -11.15
N SER A 93 5.56 2.67 -11.57
CA SER A 93 4.19 2.74 -11.10
C SER A 93 3.90 1.49 -10.26
N ILE A 94 2.99 1.60 -9.31
CA ILE A 94 2.78 0.57 -8.33
C ILE A 94 1.54 -0.25 -8.67
N ASN A 95 1.69 -1.57 -8.66
CA ASN A 95 0.55 -2.49 -8.63
C ASN A 95 0.27 -2.82 -7.16
N PRO A 96 -0.83 -2.31 -6.58
CA PRO A 96 -1.10 -2.48 -5.15
C PRO A 96 -1.68 -3.85 -4.79
N THR A 97 -1.98 -4.68 -5.78
CA THR A 97 -2.65 -5.96 -5.56
C THR A 97 -1.72 -6.96 -4.90
N VAL A 98 -2.14 -7.51 -3.76
CA VAL A 98 -1.43 -8.56 -3.02
C VAL A 98 -2.18 -9.88 -3.19
N THR A 99 -1.47 -10.94 -3.55
CA THR A 99 -2.05 -12.25 -3.80
C THR A 99 -1.30 -13.35 -3.04
N LYS A 100 -1.99 -14.48 -2.82
CA LYS A 100 -1.41 -15.64 -2.12
C LYS A 100 -0.51 -16.51 -3.00
N GLY A 101 -0.54 -16.30 -4.32
CA GLY A 101 0.18 -17.13 -5.27
C GLY A 101 0.30 -16.47 -6.62
N ASN A 102 0.32 -17.27 -7.69
CA ASN A 102 0.44 -16.76 -9.04
C ASN A 102 -0.95 -16.35 -9.58
N TRP A 103 -1.19 -15.05 -9.68
CA TRP A 103 -2.42 -14.48 -10.22
C TRP A 103 -2.79 -15.01 -11.60
N ALA A 104 -1.78 -15.31 -12.46
CA ALA A 104 -2.01 -15.79 -13.80
C ALA A 104 -2.60 -17.20 -13.82
N ASP A 105 -2.32 -18.02 -12.81
CA ASP A 105 -2.74 -19.41 -12.71
C ASP A 105 -4.00 -19.61 -11.85
N ASP A 106 -4.23 -18.72 -10.89
CA ASP A 106 -5.32 -18.84 -9.94
C ASP A 106 -5.86 -17.45 -9.54
N VAL A 107 -7.06 -17.14 -10.04
CA VAL A 107 -7.72 -15.84 -9.78
C VAL A 107 -8.25 -15.72 -8.35
N ASP A 108 -8.40 -16.82 -7.64
CA ASP A 108 -8.89 -16.82 -6.27
C ASP A 108 -7.80 -16.44 -5.25
N VAL A 109 -6.56 -16.24 -5.70
CA VAL A 109 -5.46 -15.81 -4.83
C VAL A 109 -5.52 -14.31 -4.48
N TYR A 110 -6.38 -13.53 -5.13
CA TYR A 110 -6.55 -12.13 -4.81
C TYR A 110 -7.10 -11.95 -3.39
N ASP A 111 -6.48 -11.10 -2.60
CA ASP A 111 -6.82 -10.90 -1.20
C ASP A 111 -6.80 -9.42 -0.77
N GLY A 112 -6.82 -8.50 -1.71
CA GLY A 112 -6.94 -7.08 -1.42
C GLY A 112 -5.76 -6.22 -1.86
N TYR A 113 -5.65 -5.05 -1.25
CA TYR A 113 -4.60 -4.07 -1.54
C TYR A 113 -3.60 -3.98 -0.39
N SER A 114 -2.36 -3.67 -0.73
CA SER A 114 -1.29 -3.43 0.25
C SER A 114 -1.02 -1.92 0.44
#